data_d327cf019f6db39d96b1d8cc4f641ca5
#
_entry.id   d327cf019f6db39d96b1d8cc4f641ca5
#
_cell.length_a   1.000
_cell.length_b   1.000
_cell.length_c   1.000
_cell.angle_alpha   90.00
_cell.angle_beta   90.00
_cell.angle_gamma   90.00
#
_symmetry.space_group_name_H-M   'P 1'
#
loop_
_entity.id
_entity.type
_entity.pdbx_description
1 polymer ?
#
loop_
_entity_poly.entity_id
_entity_poly.type
_entity_poly.pdbx_seq_one_letter_code
_entity_poly.pdbx_strand_id
1 'polypeptide(L)'
;MSPEVHAAFEAICRREPIDGPVLEVGAWPGPDSLLRLPSLASIPGKTGINMEAVASDDMITMVVGNANAMPMFADETFGCVLCNATLEHDPRFWLTLAEIRRVTKPGGLVLIGVPGFRGMGPKHLAPPRSIVGRLIRFVATVTRHDALVAGTSTLGVHKFPGDYYRFTEQAVREVFLEGLEQPRVRWVMTPPRVIGWARKPGSYGIVPCV
;
A
#
# COMPACT_ATOMS: atom_id res chain seq x y z
N MET A 1 12.99 -3.63 1.40
CA MET A 1 11.86 -2.91 2.06
C MET A 1 12.31 -2.33 3.39
N SER A 2 11.70 -1.24 3.92
CA SER A 2 12.06 -0.78 5.26
C SER A 2 11.49 -1.70 6.35
N PRO A 3 12.21 -1.91 7.47
CA PRO A 3 11.74 -2.76 8.56
C PRO A 3 10.37 -2.32 9.13
N GLU A 4 10.12 -1.01 9.20
CA GLU A 4 8.87 -0.45 9.73
C GLU A 4 7.68 -0.78 8.83
N VAL A 5 7.86 -0.75 7.51
CA VAL A 5 6.81 -1.14 6.54
C VAL A 5 6.56 -2.63 6.64
N HIS A 6 7.61 -3.45 6.67
CA HIS A 6 7.50 -4.90 6.83
C HIS A 6 6.77 -5.28 8.13
N ALA A 7 7.14 -4.68 9.26
CA ALA A 7 6.47 -4.89 10.54
C ALA A 7 5.00 -4.44 10.52
N ALA A 8 4.69 -3.40 9.75
CA ALA A 8 3.33 -2.93 9.62
C ALA A 8 2.45 -3.91 8.84
N PHE A 9 2.95 -4.47 7.73
CA PHE A 9 2.27 -5.51 6.98
C PHE A 9 2.06 -6.76 7.83
N GLU A 10 3.11 -7.22 8.52
CA GLU A 10 3.03 -8.36 9.44
C GLU A 10 1.95 -8.16 10.51
N ALA A 11 1.93 -6.98 11.15
CA ALA A 11 0.95 -6.71 12.19
C ALA A 11 -0.50 -6.69 11.69
N ILE A 12 -0.72 -6.29 10.43
CA ILE A 12 -2.03 -6.32 9.81
C ILE A 12 -2.41 -7.75 9.44
N CYS A 13 -1.55 -8.47 8.72
CA CYS A 13 -1.79 -9.86 8.33
C CYS A 13 -2.03 -10.78 9.54
N ARG A 14 -1.40 -10.52 10.69
CA ARG A 14 -1.63 -11.28 11.92
C ARG A 14 -3.01 -11.06 12.52
N ARG A 15 -3.61 -9.88 12.33
CA ARG A 15 -4.91 -9.50 12.92
C ARG A 15 -6.07 -9.80 12.00
N GLU A 16 -5.83 -9.77 10.71
CA GLU A 16 -6.86 -9.97 9.71
C GLU A 16 -6.90 -11.45 9.30
N PRO A 17 -8.04 -12.13 9.39
CA PRO A 17 -8.15 -13.50 8.92
C PRO A 17 -7.89 -13.56 7.40
N ILE A 18 -7.03 -14.50 7.00
CA ILE A 18 -6.68 -14.75 5.59
C ILE A 18 -7.04 -16.19 5.28
N ASP A 19 -7.95 -16.38 4.32
CA ASP A 19 -8.42 -17.67 3.87
C ASP A 19 -8.09 -17.89 2.39
N GLY A 20 -7.14 -18.76 2.13
CA GLY A 20 -6.71 -19.15 0.78
C GLY A 20 -5.39 -18.55 0.34
N PRO A 21 -5.05 -18.75 -0.96
CA PRO A 21 -3.77 -18.36 -1.49
C PRO A 21 -3.52 -16.84 -1.42
N VAL A 22 -2.25 -16.46 -1.41
CA VAL A 22 -1.80 -15.07 -1.30
C VAL A 22 -1.07 -14.66 -2.57
N LEU A 23 -1.40 -13.48 -3.09
CA LEU A 23 -0.69 -12.83 -4.20
C LEU A 23 0.10 -11.62 -3.69
N GLU A 24 1.34 -11.47 -4.10
CA GLU A 24 2.09 -10.22 -3.99
C GLU A 24 2.28 -9.60 -5.38
N VAL A 25 1.76 -8.39 -5.58
CA VAL A 25 1.91 -7.61 -6.81
C VAL A 25 3.18 -6.77 -6.73
N GLY A 26 4.05 -6.88 -7.73
CA GLY A 26 5.38 -6.30 -7.72
C GLY A 26 6.36 -7.07 -6.83
N ALA A 27 6.15 -8.37 -6.71
CA ALA A 27 6.92 -9.24 -5.83
C ALA A 27 8.39 -9.35 -6.25
N TRP A 28 9.24 -9.37 -5.22
CA TRP A 28 10.65 -9.73 -5.35
C TRP A 28 10.98 -10.81 -4.31
N PRO A 29 11.33 -12.05 -4.70
CA PRO A 29 11.38 -13.21 -3.79
C PRO A 29 12.62 -13.22 -2.86
N GLY A 30 13.12 -12.07 -2.49
CA GLY A 30 14.17 -11.92 -1.47
C GLY A 30 13.66 -12.14 -0.05
N PRO A 31 14.53 -12.07 0.96
CA PRO A 31 14.16 -12.23 2.37
C PRO A 31 13.13 -11.21 2.85
N ASP A 32 13.04 -10.06 2.18
CA ASP A 32 12.11 -8.97 2.50
C ASP A 32 10.77 -9.07 1.75
N SER A 33 10.50 -10.17 1.00
CA SER A 33 9.20 -10.38 0.34
C SER A 33 8.08 -10.45 1.36
N LEU A 34 6.96 -9.82 1.06
CA LEU A 34 5.76 -9.89 1.90
C LEU A 34 5.18 -11.31 1.97
N LEU A 35 5.44 -12.15 0.97
CA LEU A 35 5.03 -13.56 0.99
C LEU A 35 5.79 -14.41 2.03
N ARG A 36 6.87 -13.84 2.63
CA ARG A 36 7.64 -14.48 3.70
C ARG A 36 7.28 -13.98 5.10
N LEU A 37 6.23 -13.17 5.22
CA LEU A 37 5.75 -12.73 6.53
C LEU A 37 5.44 -13.95 7.42
N PRO A 38 5.86 -13.93 8.70
CA PRO A 38 5.58 -15.02 9.64
C PRO A 38 4.11 -15.37 9.76
N SER A 39 3.22 -14.36 9.70
CA SER A 39 1.77 -14.56 9.72
C SER A 39 1.22 -15.32 8.52
N LEU A 40 1.97 -15.39 7.43
CA LEU A 40 1.61 -16.15 6.23
C LEU A 40 2.31 -17.51 6.13
N ALA A 41 3.12 -17.89 7.12
CA ALA A 41 3.96 -19.10 7.04
C ALA A 41 3.15 -20.39 6.79
N SER A 42 1.99 -20.52 7.41
CA SER A 42 1.10 -21.69 7.29
C SER A 42 0.15 -21.66 6.10
N ILE A 43 0.11 -20.55 5.35
CA ILE A 43 -0.82 -20.39 4.23
C ILE A 43 -0.21 -21.03 2.98
N PRO A 44 -0.88 -22.00 2.35
CA PRO A 44 -0.43 -22.59 1.10
C PRO A 44 -0.71 -21.64 -0.09
N GLY A 45 0.02 -21.82 -1.19
CA GLY A 45 -0.23 -21.12 -2.44
C GLY A 45 0.18 -19.65 -2.38
N LYS A 46 1.48 -19.39 -2.30
CA LYS A 46 2.07 -18.06 -2.36
C LYS A 46 2.56 -17.76 -3.76
N THR A 47 2.00 -16.72 -4.37
CA THR A 47 2.31 -16.32 -5.74
C THR A 47 2.79 -14.88 -5.76
N GLY A 48 3.89 -14.64 -6.46
CA GLY A 48 4.36 -13.29 -6.79
C GLY A 48 4.18 -13.00 -8.27
N ILE A 49 3.78 -11.79 -8.64
CA ILE A 49 3.81 -11.31 -10.02
C ILE A 49 4.77 -10.15 -10.16
N ASN A 50 5.62 -10.18 -11.20
CA ASN A 50 6.53 -9.10 -11.55
C ASN A 50 6.65 -9.01 -13.08
N MET A 51 6.97 -7.83 -13.59
CA MET A 51 7.26 -7.61 -15.02
C MET A 51 8.59 -8.25 -15.42
N GLU A 52 9.52 -8.35 -14.50
CA GLU A 52 10.81 -9.00 -14.70
C GLU A 52 10.73 -10.49 -14.41
N ALA A 53 11.50 -11.28 -15.15
CA ALA A 53 11.64 -12.72 -14.90
C ALA A 53 12.45 -12.93 -13.62
N VAL A 54 11.80 -13.37 -12.58
CA VAL A 54 12.40 -13.71 -11.29
C VAL A 54 12.14 -15.18 -10.99
N ALA A 55 13.15 -15.88 -10.50
CA ALA A 55 13.05 -17.32 -10.22
C ALA A 55 12.06 -17.59 -9.05
N SER A 56 11.25 -18.62 -9.22
CA SER A 56 10.48 -19.23 -8.13
C SER A 56 11.41 -19.99 -7.16
N ASP A 57 10.95 -20.19 -5.96
CA ASP A 57 11.58 -21.08 -5.00
C ASP A 57 10.55 -22.10 -4.43
N ASP A 58 10.95 -22.89 -3.45
CA ASP A 58 10.11 -23.95 -2.86
C ASP A 58 8.86 -23.39 -2.15
N MET A 59 8.85 -22.09 -1.83
CA MET A 59 7.75 -21.46 -1.07
C MET A 59 6.91 -20.50 -1.92
N ILE A 60 7.51 -19.90 -2.96
CA ILE A 60 6.91 -18.81 -3.73
C ILE A 60 6.97 -19.14 -5.21
N THR A 61 5.81 -19.22 -5.85
CA THR A 61 5.69 -19.29 -7.30
C THR A 61 5.74 -17.89 -7.91
N MET A 62 6.75 -17.61 -8.73
CA MET A 62 6.85 -16.34 -9.44
C MET A 62 6.26 -16.43 -10.83
N VAL A 63 5.45 -15.45 -11.19
CA VAL A 63 4.81 -15.32 -12.51
C VAL A 63 5.29 -14.03 -13.15
N VAL A 64 5.71 -14.13 -14.40
CA VAL A 64 6.06 -12.94 -15.21
C VAL A 64 4.77 -12.37 -15.81
N GLY A 65 4.51 -11.10 -15.56
CA GLY A 65 3.31 -10.45 -16.07
C GLY A 65 3.20 -8.99 -15.69
N ASN A 66 2.31 -8.31 -16.39
CA ASN A 66 1.96 -6.92 -16.11
C ASN A 66 0.73 -6.89 -15.18
N ALA A 67 0.86 -6.24 -14.03
CA ALA A 67 -0.23 -6.11 -13.07
C ALA A 67 -1.42 -5.29 -13.60
N ASN A 68 -1.26 -4.53 -14.67
CA ASN A 68 -2.37 -3.86 -15.35
C ASN A 68 -3.31 -4.82 -16.10
N ALA A 69 -2.88 -6.06 -16.33
CA ALA A 69 -3.66 -7.12 -16.95
C ALA A 69 -3.10 -8.47 -16.48
N MET A 70 -3.83 -9.19 -15.65
CA MET A 70 -3.42 -10.47 -15.05
C MET A 70 -4.30 -11.64 -15.55
N PRO A 71 -4.37 -11.89 -16.88
CA PRO A 71 -5.25 -12.93 -17.44
C PRO A 71 -4.87 -14.35 -17.03
N MET A 72 -3.64 -14.54 -16.50
CA MET A 72 -3.17 -15.81 -15.96
C MET A 72 -3.85 -16.19 -14.65
N PHE A 73 -4.49 -15.24 -13.96
CA PHE A 73 -5.24 -15.49 -12.74
C PHE A 73 -6.75 -15.33 -12.99
N ALA A 74 -7.50 -16.35 -12.61
CA ALA A 74 -8.96 -16.29 -12.66
C ALA A 74 -9.49 -15.26 -11.64
N ASP A 75 -10.72 -14.82 -11.84
CA ASP A 75 -11.42 -13.99 -10.87
C ASP A 75 -11.49 -14.70 -9.52
N GLU A 76 -11.44 -13.93 -8.45
CA GLU A 76 -11.69 -14.42 -7.11
C GLU A 76 -10.78 -15.59 -6.68
N THR A 77 -9.52 -15.56 -7.10
CA THR A 77 -8.54 -16.62 -6.82
C THR A 77 -7.91 -16.48 -5.43
N PHE A 78 -7.57 -15.26 -5.02
CA PHE A 78 -6.71 -15.04 -3.85
C PHE A 78 -7.49 -14.58 -2.62
N GLY A 79 -7.21 -15.21 -1.47
CA GLY A 79 -7.75 -14.79 -0.17
C GLY A 79 -7.08 -13.54 0.39
N CYS A 80 -5.88 -13.22 -0.10
CA CYS A 80 -5.17 -11.98 0.25
C CYS A 80 -4.35 -11.50 -0.94
N VAL A 81 -4.41 -10.20 -1.23
CA VAL A 81 -3.54 -9.54 -2.22
C VAL A 81 -2.74 -8.45 -1.54
N LEU A 82 -1.42 -8.56 -1.64
CA LEU A 82 -0.43 -7.63 -1.10
C LEU A 82 0.19 -6.84 -2.24
N CYS A 83 0.35 -5.53 -2.07
CA CYS A 83 1.04 -4.67 -3.04
C CYS A 83 1.80 -3.59 -2.26
N ASN A 84 3.12 -3.54 -2.39
CA ASN A 84 3.91 -2.51 -1.73
C ASN A 84 4.98 -1.95 -2.65
N ALA A 85 5.09 -0.62 -2.68
CA ALA A 85 6.10 0.08 -3.47
C ALA A 85 6.09 -0.31 -4.97
N THR A 86 4.91 -0.43 -5.55
CA THR A 86 4.69 -0.82 -6.94
C THR A 86 3.86 0.23 -7.69
N LEU A 87 2.78 0.72 -7.09
CA LEU A 87 1.83 1.61 -7.77
C LEU A 87 2.41 2.99 -8.09
N GLU A 88 3.43 3.43 -7.37
CA GLU A 88 4.17 4.65 -7.69
C GLU A 88 4.98 4.55 -8.98
N HIS A 89 5.29 3.34 -9.41
CA HIS A 89 6.03 3.02 -10.64
C HIS A 89 5.13 2.64 -11.81
N ASP A 90 3.83 2.57 -11.58
CA ASP A 90 2.85 2.21 -12.60
C ASP A 90 2.11 3.45 -13.12
N PRO A 91 2.36 3.90 -14.37
CA PRO A 91 1.69 5.08 -14.91
C PRO A 91 0.18 4.90 -15.09
N ARG A 92 -0.32 3.66 -14.97
CA ARG A 92 -1.74 3.30 -15.07
C ARG A 92 -2.20 2.49 -13.86
N PHE A 93 -1.76 2.87 -12.67
CA PHE A 93 -2.00 2.14 -11.42
C PHE A 93 -3.48 1.80 -11.16
N TRP A 94 -4.42 2.56 -11.71
CA TRP A 94 -5.86 2.24 -11.61
C TRP A 94 -6.25 0.92 -12.28
N LEU A 95 -5.52 0.49 -13.34
CA LEU A 95 -5.71 -0.82 -13.96
C LEU A 95 -5.22 -1.93 -13.03
N THR A 96 -4.06 -1.74 -12.41
CA THR A 96 -3.56 -2.65 -11.37
C THR A 96 -4.54 -2.75 -10.18
N LEU A 97 -5.14 -1.65 -9.74
CA LEU A 97 -6.16 -1.68 -8.69
C LEU A 97 -7.41 -2.46 -9.11
N ALA A 98 -7.85 -2.30 -10.36
CA ALA A 98 -8.97 -3.07 -10.90
C ALA A 98 -8.68 -4.57 -10.90
N GLU A 99 -7.50 -4.97 -11.36
CA GLU A 99 -7.05 -6.36 -11.35
C GLU A 99 -6.89 -6.93 -9.94
N ILE A 100 -6.33 -6.16 -9.00
CA ILE A 100 -6.25 -6.56 -7.58
C ILE A 100 -7.65 -6.89 -7.05
N ARG A 101 -8.65 -6.03 -7.31
CA ARG A 101 -10.03 -6.29 -6.89
C ARG A 101 -10.63 -7.51 -7.59
N ARG A 102 -10.36 -7.70 -8.88
CA ARG A 102 -10.88 -8.83 -9.67
C ARG A 102 -10.38 -10.17 -9.12
N VAL A 103 -9.07 -10.28 -8.91
CA VAL A 103 -8.46 -11.55 -8.48
C VAL A 103 -8.64 -11.85 -6.99
N THR A 104 -9.04 -10.87 -6.17
CA THR A 104 -9.32 -11.07 -4.75
C THR A 104 -10.68 -11.78 -4.59
N LYS A 105 -10.75 -12.78 -3.73
CA LYS A 105 -11.98 -13.49 -3.36
C LYS A 105 -12.96 -12.57 -2.61
N PRO A 106 -14.27 -12.82 -2.66
CA PRO A 106 -15.22 -12.25 -1.72
C PRO A 106 -14.76 -12.48 -0.27
N GLY A 107 -14.79 -11.44 0.56
CA GLY A 107 -14.24 -11.46 1.92
C GLY A 107 -12.71 -11.40 2.01
N GLY A 108 -12.00 -11.52 0.88
CA GLY A 108 -10.54 -11.48 0.82
C GLY A 108 -9.95 -10.13 1.21
N LEU A 109 -8.72 -10.15 1.72
CA LEU A 109 -7.98 -8.97 2.18
C LEU A 109 -7.20 -8.33 1.04
N VAL A 110 -7.34 -7.03 0.87
CA VAL A 110 -6.47 -6.19 0.02
C VAL A 110 -5.62 -5.32 0.94
N LEU A 111 -4.30 -5.33 0.77
CA LEU A 111 -3.35 -4.58 1.59
C LEU A 111 -2.30 -3.90 0.71
N ILE A 112 -2.31 -2.57 0.67
CA ILE A 112 -1.51 -1.75 -0.24
C ILE A 112 -0.66 -0.76 0.54
N GLY A 113 0.64 -0.69 0.22
CA GLY A 113 1.60 0.27 0.76
C GLY A 113 2.25 1.11 -0.33
N VAL A 114 2.21 2.42 -0.19
CA VAL A 114 2.76 3.36 -1.17
C VAL A 114 3.52 4.51 -0.50
N PRO A 115 4.46 5.16 -1.20
CA PRO A 115 5.07 6.37 -0.70
C PRO A 115 4.03 7.49 -0.65
N GLY A 116 3.98 8.14 0.51
CA GLY A 116 3.08 9.24 0.74
C GLY A 116 3.78 10.59 0.77
N PHE A 117 2.99 11.60 0.99
CA PHE A 117 3.48 12.90 1.43
C PHE A 117 2.62 13.42 2.58
N ARG A 118 3.25 14.11 3.50
CA ARG A 118 2.59 14.76 4.63
C ARG A 118 2.92 16.23 4.62
N GLY A 119 1.91 17.06 4.56
CA GLY A 119 2.08 18.49 4.75
C GLY A 119 2.61 18.77 6.16
N MET A 120 3.71 19.50 6.24
CA MET A 120 4.26 20.03 7.49
C MET A 120 3.96 21.52 7.51
N GLY A 121 2.76 21.89 7.93
CA GLY A 121 2.37 23.28 8.13
C GLY A 121 2.52 23.72 9.60
N PRO A 122 2.35 25.01 9.89
CA PRO A 122 2.45 25.53 11.26
C PRO A 122 1.56 24.83 12.27
N LYS A 123 0.43 24.27 11.81
CA LYS A 123 -0.53 23.52 12.65
C LYS A 123 -0.06 22.11 13.02
N HIS A 124 0.91 21.57 12.26
CA HIS A 124 1.39 20.18 12.43
C HIS A 124 2.80 20.08 12.99
N LEU A 125 3.51 21.22 13.05
CA LEU A 125 4.83 21.27 13.70
C LEU A 125 4.65 21.38 15.21
N ALA A 126 5.32 20.50 15.94
CA ALA A 126 5.50 20.70 17.37
C ALA A 126 6.09 22.12 17.61
N PRO A 127 5.70 22.80 18.69
CA PRO A 127 6.25 24.11 18.98
C PRO A 127 7.77 24.02 18.99
N PRO A 128 8.46 24.91 18.24
CA PRO A 128 9.91 24.85 18.14
C PRO A 128 10.53 25.06 19.53
N ARG A 129 11.47 24.19 19.89
CA ARG A 129 12.19 24.24 21.19
C ARG A 129 13.17 25.41 21.27
N SER A 130 13.52 26.05 20.14
CA SER A 130 14.45 27.17 20.07
C SER A 130 13.73 28.52 19.96
N ILE A 131 14.31 29.57 20.50
CA ILE A 131 13.80 30.94 20.40
C ILE A 131 13.74 31.38 18.94
N VAL A 132 14.76 31.04 18.14
CA VAL A 132 14.82 31.33 16.71
C VAL A 132 13.66 30.68 15.94
N GLY A 133 13.37 29.42 16.22
CA GLY A 133 12.24 28.72 15.61
C GLY A 133 10.88 29.32 16.00
N ARG A 134 10.74 29.82 17.23
CA ARG A 134 9.53 30.54 17.69
C ARG A 134 9.37 31.88 16.96
N LEU A 135 10.47 32.61 16.76
CA LEU A 135 10.47 33.88 16.03
C LEU A 135 10.12 33.67 14.55
N ILE A 136 10.73 32.69 13.88
CA ILE A 136 10.43 32.36 12.48
C ILE A 136 8.94 32.03 12.33
N ARG A 137 8.39 31.23 13.25
CA ARG A 137 6.98 30.85 13.25
C ARG A 137 6.07 32.07 13.47
N PHE A 138 6.43 32.95 14.37
CA PHE A 138 5.70 34.19 14.62
C PHE A 138 5.69 35.09 13.35
N VAL A 139 6.86 35.31 12.76
CA VAL A 139 7.00 36.11 11.51
C VAL A 139 6.17 35.49 10.38
N ALA A 140 6.26 34.17 10.17
CA ALA A 140 5.47 33.47 9.15
C ALA A 140 3.96 33.63 9.36
N THR A 141 3.51 33.56 10.62
CA THR A 141 2.09 33.73 10.95
C THR A 141 1.62 35.16 10.71
N VAL A 142 2.42 36.16 11.11
CA VAL A 142 2.06 37.59 10.96
C VAL A 142 2.10 38.03 9.49
N THR A 143 3.09 37.56 8.74
CA THR A 143 3.27 37.93 7.32
C THR A 143 2.43 37.08 6.37
N ARG A 144 1.72 36.07 6.87
CA ARG A 144 0.99 35.07 6.07
C ARG A 144 1.87 34.34 5.02
N HIS A 145 3.18 34.31 5.26
CA HIS A 145 4.14 33.58 4.41
C HIS A 145 4.31 32.17 4.95
N ASP A 146 3.27 31.35 4.87
CA ASP A 146 3.29 29.96 5.33
C ASP A 146 4.38 29.13 4.65
N ALA A 147 4.86 29.56 3.47
CA ALA A 147 5.99 28.94 2.78
C ALA A 147 7.29 28.91 3.60
N LEU A 148 7.48 29.81 4.57
CA LEU A 148 8.65 29.84 5.45
C LEU A 148 8.65 28.71 6.50
N VAL A 149 7.47 28.14 6.79
CA VAL A 149 7.28 27.09 7.80
C VAL A 149 6.44 25.92 7.29
N ALA A 150 5.92 26.03 6.05
CA ALA A 150 5.20 24.95 5.39
C ALA A 150 6.18 24.14 4.54
N GLY A 151 6.17 22.86 4.75
CA GLY A 151 6.96 21.93 3.97
C GLY A 151 6.14 20.67 3.68
N THR A 152 6.60 19.88 2.73
CA THR A 152 6.03 18.56 2.48
C THR A 152 7.13 17.54 2.69
N SER A 153 6.92 16.64 3.64
CA SER A 153 7.78 15.47 3.80
C SER A 153 7.30 14.39 2.86
N THR A 154 8.20 13.90 2.02
CA THR A 154 7.97 12.78 1.12
C THR A 154 9.26 11.98 0.92
N LEU A 155 9.13 10.75 0.44
CA LEU A 155 10.29 9.97 -0.02
C LEU A 155 10.90 10.65 -1.25
N GLY A 156 12.24 10.72 -1.26
CA GLY A 156 12.97 11.16 -2.43
C GLY A 156 12.63 10.31 -3.66
N VAL A 157 12.80 10.88 -4.85
CA VAL A 157 12.63 10.16 -6.11
C VAL A 157 13.62 8.99 -6.14
N HIS A 158 13.15 7.79 -6.41
CA HIS A 158 13.98 6.62 -6.57
C HIS A 158 14.71 6.66 -7.92
N LYS A 159 15.92 6.12 -7.97
CA LYS A 159 16.63 5.91 -9.25
C LYS A 159 16.04 4.76 -10.08
N PHE A 160 14.84 4.31 -9.75
CA PHE A 160 14.11 3.27 -10.46
C PHE A 160 13.36 3.92 -11.63
N PRO A 161 13.36 3.35 -12.83
CA PRO A 161 12.58 3.88 -13.94
C PRO A 161 11.12 4.00 -13.55
N GLY A 162 10.48 5.14 -13.86
CA GLY A 162 9.04 5.26 -13.70
C GLY A 162 8.55 5.60 -12.29
N ASP A 163 9.29 6.38 -11.50
CA ASP A 163 8.81 6.87 -10.19
C ASP A 163 7.87 8.08 -10.39
N TYR A 164 6.59 7.81 -10.65
CA TYR A 164 5.61 8.81 -11.12
C TYR A 164 4.82 9.47 -9.98
N TYR A 165 4.53 8.73 -8.90
CA TYR A 165 3.50 9.14 -7.95
C TYR A 165 3.94 9.14 -6.49
N ARG A 166 3.31 10.05 -5.74
CA ARG A 166 3.23 10.06 -4.29
C ARG A 166 1.76 10.22 -3.92
N PHE A 167 1.27 9.51 -2.91
CA PHE A 167 -0.16 9.42 -2.64
C PHE A 167 -0.52 10.00 -1.27
N THR A 168 -1.69 10.64 -1.19
CA THR A 168 -2.27 11.06 0.08
C THR A 168 -2.97 9.89 0.78
N GLU A 169 -3.20 10.03 2.08
CA GLU A 169 -4.09 9.13 2.82
C GLU A 169 -5.48 9.09 2.18
N GLN A 170 -5.97 10.24 1.72
CA GLN A 170 -7.27 10.35 1.05
C GLN A 170 -7.29 9.54 -0.25
N ALA A 171 -6.26 9.63 -1.10
CA ALA A 171 -6.17 8.85 -2.32
C ALA A 171 -6.18 7.35 -2.03
N VAL A 172 -5.45 6.90 -1.00
CA VAL A 172 -5.45 5.49 -0.59
C VAL A 172 -6.83 5.07 -0.10
N ARG A 173 -7.52 5.90 0.69
CA ARG A 173 -8.85 5.59 1.23
C ARG A 173 -9.94 5.57 0.16
N GLU A 174 -9.98 6.59 -0.69
CA GLU A 174 -11.11 6.86 -1.58
C GLU A 174 -10.94 6.28 -2.99
N VAL A 175 -9.68 6.10 -3.44
CA VAL A 175 -9.38 5.57 -4.78
C VAL A 175 -8.90 4.12 -4.71
N PHE A 176 -7.90 3.83 -3.86
CA PHE A 176 -7.33 2.49 -3.82
C PHE A 176 -8.27 1.47 -3.20
N LEU A 177 -8.98 1.88 -2.16
CA LEU A 177 -9.90 1.01 -1.42
C LEU A 177 -11.37 1.24 -1.81
N GLU A 178 -11.62 1.94 -2.93
CA GLU A 178 -12.96 2.14 -3.47
C GLU A 178 -13.67 0.79 -3.70
N GLY A 179 -14.93 0.71 -3.29
CA GLY A 179 -15.76 -0.49 -3.42
C GLY A 179 -15.38 -1.66 -2.50
N LEU A 180 -14.39 -1.46 -1.61
CA LEU A 180 -14.02 -2.42 -0.58
C LEU A 180 -14.66 -2.04 0.76
N GLU A 181 -14.88 -3.03 1.62
CA GLU A 181 -15.49 -2.85 2.93
C GLU A 181 -14.47 -2.58 4.02
N GLN A 182 -14.87 -1.81 5.03
CA GLN A 182 -14.07 -1.48 6.21
C GLN A 182 -12.68 -0.89 5.88
N PRO A 183 -12.58 0.14 5.01
CA PRO A 183 -11.30 0.70 4.62
C PRO A 183 -10.58 1.32 5.81
N ARG A 184 -9.36 0.92 6.02
CA ARG A 184 -8.45 1.44 7.05
C ARG A 184 -7.19 1.93 6.40
N VAL A 185 -6.68 3.08 6.89
CA VAL A 185 -5.46 3.68 6.37
C VAL A 185 -4.62 4.17 7.54
N ARG A 186 -3.32 4.00 7.45
CA ARG A 186 -2.38 4.52 8.44
C ARG A 186 -1.06 4.98 7.83
N TRP A 187 -0.43 5.90 8.52
CA TRP A 187 0.94 6.34 8.23
C TRP A 187 1.94 5.44 8.92
N VAL A 188 3.06 5.20 8.23
CA VAL A 188 4.20 4.47 8.75
C VAL A 188 5.46 5.24 8.39
N MET A 189 6.39 5.35 9.34
CA MET A 189 7.71 5.98 9.21
C MET A 189 7.74 7.46 8.78
N THR A 190 8.96 8.00 8.73
CA THR A 190 9.27 9.33 8.17
C THR A 190 10.55 9.18 7.33
N PRO A 191 10.54 9.55 6.04
CA PRO A 191 9.43 10.09 5.26
C PRO A 191 8.23 9.14 5.17
N PRO A 192 6.99 9.66 4.98
CA PRO A 192 5.79 8.87 5.17
C PRO A 192 5.58 7.81 4.09
N ARG A 193 5.22 6.62 4.56
CA ARG A 193 4.55 5.58 3.78
C ARG A 193 3.10 5.50 4.23
N VAL A 194 2.18 5.35 3.30
CA VAL A 194 0.76 5.17 3.56
C VAL A 194 0.41 3.72 3.30
N ILE A 195 -0.16 3.06 4.29
CA ILE A 195 -0.63 1.69 4.17
C ILE A 195 -2.14 1.70 4.32
N GLY A 196 -2.84 1.19 3.31
CA GLY A 196 -4.28 0.99 3.31
C GLY A 196 -4.65 -0.48 3.20
N TRP A 197 -5.71 -0.89 3.89
CA TRP A 197 -6.27 -2.23 3.76
C TRP A 197 -7.78 -2.23 3.92
N ALA A 198 -8.41 -3.20 3.27
CA ALA A 198 -9.86 -3.38 3.27
C ALA A 198 -10.20 -4.79 2.81
N ARG A 199 -11.47 -5.17 2.89
CA ARG A 199 -11.96 -6.45 2.40
C ARG A 199 -12.81 -6.28 1.16
N LYS A 200 -12.68 -7.20 0.22
CA LYS A 200 -13.66 -7.31 -0.87
C LYS A 200 -15.01 -7.71 -0.28
N PRO A 201 -16.12 -7.05 -0.69
CA PRO A 201 -17.45 -7.44 -0.24
C PRO A 201 -17.69 -8.95 -0.34
N GLY A 202 -18.30 -9.53 0.67
CA GLY A 202 -18.75 -10.91 0.63
C GLY A 202 -19.80 -11.11 -0.46
N SER A 203 -19.86 -12.30 -1.04
CA SER A 203 -21.02 -12.65 -1.88
C SER A 203 -22.25 -12.71 -0.94
N TYR A 204 -22.97 -11.61 -0.81
CA TYR A 204 -24.33 -11.69 -0.24
C TYR A 204 -25.14 -12.52 -1.21
N GLY A 205 -25.49 -13.74 -0.79
CA GLY A 205 -26.52 -14.48 -1.50
C GLY A 205 -27.71 -13.53 -1.65
N ILE A 206 -28.14 -13.28 -2.90
CA ILE A 206 -29.37 -12.59 -3.16
C ILE A 206 -30.44 -13.44 -2.47
N VAL A 207 -30.90 -13.00 -1.29
CA VAL A 207 -32.12 -13.57 -0.70
C VAL A 207 -33.21 -13.08 -1.66
N PRO A 208 -33.88 -13.98 -2.43
CA PRO A 208 -34.99 -13.54 -3.24
C PRO A 208 -36.02 -12.97 -2.28
N CYS A 209 -36.43 -11.72 -2.48
CA CYS A 209 -37.62 -11.21 -1.87
C CYS A 209 -38.80 -12.08 -2.33
N VAL A 210 -39.33 -12.88 -1.40
CA VAL A 210 -40.59 -13.61 -1.59
C VAL A 210 -41.75 -12.65 -1.37
#